data_67e95a197e3bbc737a7788c790b3303d
#
_entry.id   67e95a197e3bbc737a7788c790b3303d
#
_cell.length_a   1.000
_cell.length_b   1.000
_cell.length_c   1.000
_cell.angle_alpha   90.00
_cell.angle_beta   90.00
_cell.angle_gamma   90.00
#
_symmetry.space_group_name_H-M   'P 1'
#
loop_
_entity.id
_entity.type
_entity.pdbx_description
1 polymer ?
#
loop_
_entity_poly.entity_id
_entity_poly.type
_entity_poly.pdbx_seq_one_letter_code
_entity_poly.pdbx_strand_id
1 'polypeptide(L)'
;MKKRILALALAAVMALALVACGGNGTNNTSNTGNNAGNQTNNSTSDTGDSGAAGGQKVGISMPTQSLERWNRDGSYLDEQFKSAGYETILTYSDNDTNRQVNDIQNMIAEDVDLLVVAAIDGEALNTVMNEAGDAGIPVIAYDRLIMNDNASYYVSFDNYTVGTLQGQYVVDTLDLDNAAGPFNIEFTAGDPADNNATYFFNGAMDVLKPYIESGKLNVVSGQTDFDTVATAAWDSQTAMERAQNILASYYADGTQVDVWLCSNDSTALGVAQAIESDYAGSNQPIITGQDGDEANLKNLVDGKQSMTVYKAVANEAVVTLDLGKAILNGDTVDESLITNSGWEFDCAYDTESYFTSDGHNCPSFLLVPDVVTKDNMVEKLVDTGYYTQDADGYLHPAA
;
A
#
# COMPACT_ATOMS: atom_id res chain seq x y z
N MET A 1 43.64 31.59 20.00
CA MET A 1 43.90 32.90 19.38
C MET A 1 42.78 33.18 18.39
N LYS A 2 41.86 34.05 18.78
CA LYS A 2 41.50 35.34 18.12
C LYS A 2 40.95 35.10 16.70
N LYS A 3 39.71 35.30 16.42
CA LYS A 3 38.79 36.52 16.29
C LYS A 3 38.37 36.56 14.81
N ARG A 4 37.27 36.94 14.28
CA ARG A 4 36.02 37.72 14.61
C ARG A 4 35.11 37.60 13.38
N ILE A 5 33.84 37.35 13.49
CA ILE A 5 32.66 38.24 13.34
C ILE A 5 32.73 39.20 12.12
N LEU A 6 31.75 39.08 11.21
CA LEU A 6 31.06 40.24 10.65
C LEU A 6 29.63 39.84 10.21
N ALA A 7 28.67 40.44 10.88
CA ALA A 7 27.25 40.52 10.50
C ALA A 7 27.05 41.82 9.73
N LEU A 8 26.16 41.85 8.72
CA LEU A 8 25.56 43.09 8.25
C LEU A 8 24.14 42.79 7.74
N ALA A 9 23.19 43.37 8.47
CA ALA A 9 21.79 43.50 8.13
C ALA A 9 21.61 44.68 7.16
N LEU A 10 20.62 44.59 6.28
CA LEU A 10 19.96 45.77 5.74
C LEU A 10 18.47 45.52 5.54
N ALA A 11 17.68 46.44 6.10
CA ALA A 11 16.24 46.46 6.20
C ALA A 11 15.58 47.26 5.08
N ALA A 12 14.31 46.85 4.82
CA ALA A 12 13.14 47.68 4.47
C ALA A 12 13.17 48.63 3.27
N VAL A 13 12.13 48.53 2.43
CA VAL A 13 11.24 49.67 2.12
C VAL A 13 9.87 49.16 1.68
N MET A 14 8.81 49.64 2.34
CA MET A 14 7.41 49.60 1.97
C MET A 14 7.09 50.55 0.83
N ALA A 15 6.10 50.24 -0.04
CA ALA A 15 5.25 51.24 -0.63
C ALA A 15 3.86 50.71 -0.90
N LEU A 16 2.87 51.27 -0.20
CA LEU A 16 1.44 51.19 -0.47
C LEU A 16 1.10 51.98 -1.75
N ALA A 17 0.09 51.51 -2.52
CA ALA A 17 -0.77 52.38 -3.29
C ALA A 17 -2.18 51.82 -3.32
N LEU A 18 -3.07 52.44 -2.59
CA LEU A 18 -4.53 52.43 -2.71
C LEU A 18 -4.95 53.37 -3.85
N VAL A 19 -5.85 52.94 -4.71
CA VAL A 19 -6.78 53.86 -5.41
C VAL A 19 -8.14 53.20 -5.46
N ALA A 20 -9.10 53.87 -4.82
CA ALA A 20 -10.54 53.64 -4.89
C ALA A 20 -11.16 54.62 -5.87
N CYS A 21 -12.31 54.28 -6.41
CA CYS A 21 -13.47 55.09 -6.86
C CYS A 21 -14.23 54.26 -7.94
N GLY A 22 -15.50 54.00 -7.91
CA GLY A 22 -16.67 54.68 -7.39
C GLY A 22 -17.68 54.86 -8.52
N GLY A 23 -18.97 54.59 -8.24
CA GLY A 23 -20.07 55.09 -9.07
C GLY A 23 -20.99 54.00 -9.65
N ASN A 24 -22.03 53.60 -9.07
CA ASN A 24 -23.43 54.09 -8.94
C ASN A 24 -24.25 54.15 -10.25
N GLY A 25 -25.40 53.46 -10.31
CA GLY A 25 -26.40 53.61 -11.36
C GLY A 25 -27.56 52.61 -11.23
N THR A 26 -28.54 52.99 -10.50
CA THR A 26 -29.90 52.47 -10.31
C THR A 26 -30.75 52.37 -11.59
N ASN A 27 -31.67 51.41 -11.68
CA ASN A 27 -33.17 51.49 -11.78
C ASN A 27 -33.74 50.25 -12.43
N ASN A 28 -34.49 49.43 -11.72
CA ASN A 28 -35.95 49.37 -11.56
C ASN A 28 -36.79 49.34 -12.86
N THR A 29 -37.48 48.24 -13.11
CA THR A 29 -38.95 48.23 -13.26
C THR A 29 -39.50 46.80 -13.40
N SER A 30 -40.46 46.55 -12.54
CA SER A 30 -41.45 45.49 -12.53
C SER A 30 -42.25 45.33 -13.83
N ASN A 31 -42.61 44.11 -14.22
CA ASN A 31 -43.96 43.89 -14.67
C ASN A 31 -44.45 42.45 -14.42
N THR A 32 -45.62 42.41 -13.83
CA THR A 32 -46.52 41.32 -13.54
C THR A 32 -47.20 40.80 -14.81
N GLY A 33 -47.42 39.47 -14.87
CA GLY A 33 -48.30 38.86 -15.86
C GLY A 33 -48.56 37.40 -15.61
N ASN A 34 -49.64 37.12 -14.89
CA ASN A 34 -50.30 35.82 -14.78
C ASN A 34 -50.66 35.22 -16.16
N ASN A 35 -50.44 33.92 -16.37
CA ASN A 35 -51.55 33.11 -16.86
C ASN A 35 -51.38 31.62 -16.54
N ALA A 36 -52.52 31.03 -16.16
CA ALA A 36 -52.68 29.66 -15.75
C ALA A 36 -52.90 28.71 -16.95
N GLY A 37 -52.58 27.45 -16.72
CA GLY A 37 -53.29 26.33 -17.37
C GLY A 37 -52.44 25.42 -18.28
N ASN A 38 -52.07 24.29 -17.90
CA ASN A 38 -52.77 23.03 -18.14
C ASN A 38 -51.85 21.82 -17.78
N GLN A 39 -52.37 20.89 -17.02
CA GLN A 39 -51.79 19.60 -16.71
C GLN A 39 -51.81 18.73 -17.97
N THR A 40 -50.72 18.06 -18.24
CA THR A 40 -50.74 16.70 -18.82
C THR A 40 -49.67 15.87 -18.14
N ASN A 41 -50.14 14.90 -17.36
CA ASN A 41 -49.39 13.76 -16.88
C ASN A 41 -48.79 13.03 -18.06
N ASN A 42 -47.46 12.86 -18.04
CA ASN A 42 -46.82 11.77 -18.77
C ASN A 42 -45.84 11.08 -17.83
N SER A 43 -46.29 9.95 -17.28
CA SER A 43 -45.48 9.02 -16.53
C SER A 43 -44.53 8.34 -17.52
N THR A 44 -43.29 8.77 -17.55
CA THR A 44 -42.21 7.95 -18.06
C THR A 44 -41.40 7.51 -16.84
N SER A 45 -41.46 6.22 -16.58
CA SER A 45 -40.59 5.50 -15.68
C SER A 45 -39.14 5.72 -16.14
N ASP A 46 -38.44 6.58 -15.44
CA ASP A 46 -37.00 6.72 -15.56
C ASP A 46 -36.35 5.69 -14.58
N THR A 47 -35.82 4.66 -15.18
CA THR A 47 -35.00 3.69 -14.49
C THR A 47 -33.57 4.22 -14.52
N GLY A 48 -32.99 4.39 -13.33
CA GLY A 48 -31.54 4.56 -13.15
C GLY A 48 -31.09 5.98 -12.89
N ASP A 49 -31.48 6.52 -11.75
CA ASP A 49 -30.69 7.58 -11.14
C ASP A 49 -29.55 6.89 -10.36
N SER A 50 -28.39 6.80 -10.99
CA SER A 50 -27.13 6.63 -10.26
C SER A 50 -26.97 7.93 -9.48
N GLY A 51 -27.20 7.86 -8.16
CA GLY A 51 -27.04 8.98 -7.25
C GLY A 51 -25.69 9.63 -7.50
N ALA A 52 -25.73 10.84 -8.06
CA ALA A 52 -24.54 11.64 -8.24
C ALA A 52 -23.96 11.94 -6.83
N ALA A 53 -22.72 11.59 -6.61
CA ALA A 53 -21.94 11.86 -5.40
C ALA A 53 -21.67 13.36 -5.19
N GLY A 54 -22.59 14.23 -5.57
CA GLY A 54 -22.41 15.67 -5.59
C GLY A 54 -22.15 16.24 -4.21
N GLY A 55 -20.86 16.48 -3.90
CA GLY A 55 -20.42 17.20 -2.72
C GLY A 55 -19.93 16.34 -1.56
N GLN A 56 -19.90 14.99 -1.68
CA GLN A 56 -19.27 14.13 -0.67
C GLN A 56 -17.75 14.14 -0.81
N LYS A 57 -17.05 14.12 0.33
CA LYS A 57 -15.61 14.30 0.41
C LYS A 57 -14.95 13.07 1.04
N VAL A 58 -13.86 12.58 0.43
CA VAL A 58 -13.10 11.41 0.89
C VAL A 58 -11.70 11.84 1.29
N GLY A 59 -11.33 11.57 2.55
CA GLY A 59 -9.97 11.73 3.04
C GLY A 59 -9.14 10.49 2.77
N ILE A 60 -7.98 10.62 2.12
CA ILE A 60 -7.07 9.55 1.77
C ILE A 60 -5.73 9.82 2.46
N SER A 61 -5.33 8.96 3.39
CA SER A 61 -4.08 9.11 4.15
C SER A 61 -3.12 7.96 3.86
N MET A 62 -2.00 8.28 3.18
CA MET A 62 -0.95 7.34 2.80
C MET A 62 0.29 7.49 3.69
N PRO A 63 1.09 6.41 3.91
CA PRO A 63 2.23 6.43 4.81
C PRO A 63 3.36 7.35 4.32
N THR A 64 3.77 7.20 3.06
CA THR A 64 4.95 7.91 2.53
C THR A 64 5.00 7.89 1.02
N GLN A 65 5.76 8.82 0.43
CA GLN A 65 6.12 8.79 -0.99
C GLN A 65 7.48 8.12 -1.25
N SER A 66 8.23 7.77 -0.21
CA SER A 66 9.56 7.16 -0.37
C SER A 66 9.52 5.68 -0.78
N LEU A 67 8.40 5.01 -0.61
CA LEU A 67 8.14 3.68 -1.13
C LEU A 67 7.26 3.78 -2.38
N GLU A 68 7.71 3.16 -3.48
CA GLU A 68 7.12 3.33 -4.81
C GLU A 68 5.63 2.98 -4.83
N ARG A 69 5.25 1.86 -4.20
CA ARG A 69 3.87 1.39 -4.22
C ARG A 69 2.88 2.45 -3.72
N TRP A 70 3.20 3.18 -2.63
CA TRP A 70 2.27 4.16 -2.05
C TRP A 70 1.94 5.34 -2.98
N ASN A 71 2.84 5.67 -3.92
CA ASN A 71 2.54 6.65 -4.96
C ASN A 71 1.49 6.13 -5.93
N ARG A 72 1.56 4.83 -6.29
CA ARG A 72 0.54 4.17 -7.13
C ARG A 72 -0.79 4.06 -6.40
N ASP A 73 -0.79 3.53 -5.18
CA ASP A 73 -2.00 3.38 -4.35
C ASP A 73 -2.73 4.69 -4.17
N GLY A 74 -2.03 5.74 -3.73
CA GLY A 74 -2.62 7.06 -3.53
C GLY A 74 -3.16 7.67 -4.82
N SER A 75 -2.44 7.54 -5.94
CA SER A 75 -2.89 8.05 -7.24
C SER A 75 -4.13 7.31 -7.73
N TYR A 76 -4.16 5.98 -7.67
CA TYR A 76 -5.32 5.20 -8.09
C TYR A 76 -6.57 5.52 -7.25
N LEU A 77 -6.43 5.59 -5.93
CA LEU A 77 -7.54 5.98 -5.04
C LEU A 77 -8.07 7.37 -5.37
N ASP A 78 -7.17 8.35 -5.48
CA ASP A 78 -7.53 9.74 -5.77
C ASP A 78 -8.25 9.86 -7.12
N GLU A 79 -7.72 9.22 -8.17
CA GLU A 79 -8.32 9.21 -9.51
C GLU A 79 -9.66 8.49 -9.56
N GLN A 80 -9.77 7.34 -8.90
CA GLN A 80 -11.00 6.54 -8.86
C GLN A 80 -12.13 7.31 -8.16
N PHE A 81 -11.89 7.88 -6.98
CA PHE A 81 -12.90 8.65 -6.26
C PHE A 81 -13.28 9.93 -7.01
N LYS A 82 -12.30 10.68 -7.56
CA LYS A 82 -12.59 11.88 -8.39
C LYS A 82 -13.40 11.55 -9.63
N SER A 83 -13.06 10.46 -10.33
CA SER A 83 -13.79 10.02 -11.53
C SER A 83 -15.22 9.59 -11.21
N ALA A 84 -15.48 9.13 -9.98
CA ALA A 84 -16.81 8.80 -9.48
C ALA A 84 -17.57 10.03 -8.97
N GLY A 85 -16.97 11.24 -8.98
CA GLY A 85 -17.62 12.50 -8.63
C GLY A 85 -17.46 12.95 -7.19
N TYR A 86 -16.56 12.31 -6.41
CA TYR A 86 -16.22 12.72 -5.05
C TYR A 86 -15.15 13.82 -5.04
N GLU A 87 -15.15 14.64 -3.99
CA GLU A 87 -14.01 15.49 -3.66
C GLU A 87 -13.01 14.65 -2.83
N THR A 88 -11.71 14.82 -3.05
CA THR A 88 -10.69 14.06 -2.33
C THR A 88 -9.67 14.96 -1.64
N ILE A 89 -9.19 14.52 -0.46
CA ILE A 89 -8.03 15.09 0.23
C ILE A 89 -7.01 13.98 0.35
N LEU A 90 -5.94 14.01 -0.44
CA LEU A 90 -4.85 13.03 -0.40
C LEU A 90 -3.65 13.60 0.34
N THR A 91 -3.16 12.86 1.36
CA THR A 91 -1.93 13.21 2.10
C THR A 91 -0.94 12.05 2.15
N TYR A 92 0.33 12.40 2.30
CA TYR A 92 1.43 11.47 2.56
C TYR A 92 2.21 11.96 3.79
N SER A 93 2.34 11.11 4.79
CA SER A 93 2.81 11.50 6.12
C SER A 93 4.30 11.21 6.37
N ASP A 94 5.10 10.91 5.31
CA ASP A 94 6.57 10.71 5.34
C ASP A 94 7.05 9.70 6.40
N ASN A 95 6.28 8.63 6.66
CA ASN A 95 6.49 7.66 7.72
C ASN A 95 6.58 8.28 9.14
N ASP A 96 5.98 9.46 9.35
CA ASP A 96 5.82 10.08 10.66
C ASP A 96 4.38 9.89 11.17
N THR A 97 4.22 9.03 12.15
CA THR A 97 2.92 8.69 12.75
C THR A 97 2.22 9.92 13.36
N ASN A 98 2.97 10.86 13.97
CA ASN A 98 2.37 12.07 14.50
C ASN A 98 1.84 12.99 13.39
N ARG A 99 2.56 13.04 12.27
CA ARG A 99 2.08 13.75 11.07
C ARG A 99 0.81 13.08 10.53
N GLN A 100 0.77 11.75 10.45
CA GLN A 100 -0.41 11.03 9.99
C GLN A 100 -1.64 11.32 10.88
N VAL A 101 -1.48 11.30 12.20
CA VAL A 101 -2.53 11.70 13.14
C VAL A 101 -3.02 13.12 12.84
N ASN A 102 -2.10 14.09 12.67
CA ASN A 102 -2.48 15.49 12.38
C ASN A 102 -3.16 15.63 11.00
N ASP A 103 -2.69 14.91 9.99
CA ASP A 103 -3.27 14.92 8.64
C ASP A 103 -4.72 14.40 8.69
N ILE A 104 -4.99 13.30 9.41
CA ILE A 104 -6.33 12.74 9.59
C ILE A 104 -7.21 13.68 10.42
N GLN A 105 -6.69 14.31 11.50
CA GLN A 105 -7.44 15.32 12.27
C GLN A 105 -7.85 16.50 11.41
N ASN A 106 -6.99 16.95 10.48
CA ASN A 106 -7.34 18.00 9.55
C ASN A 106 -8.46 17.56 8.59
N MET A 107 -8.43 16.31 8.09
CA MET A 107 -9.50 15.76 7.26
C MET A 107 -10.84 15.72 8.01
N ILE A 108 -10.85 15.28 9.27
CA ILE A 108 -12.03 15.30 10.14
C ILE A 108 -12.56 16.74 10.30
N ALA A 109 -11.67 17.71 10.54
CA ALA A 109 -12.03 19.13 10.68
C ALA A 109 -12.53 19.77 9.38
N GLU A 110 -12.22 19.18 8.21
CA GLU A 110 -12.73 19.57 6.91
C GLU A 110 -14.01 18.85 6.51
N ASP A 111 -14.66 18.15 7.47
CA ASP A 111 -15.92 17.45 7.31
C ASP A 111 -15.89 16.44 6.15
N VAL A 112 -14.90 15.51 6.14
CA VAL A 112 -14.89 14.40 5.19
C VAL A 112 -15.99 13.39 5.54
N ASP A 113 -16.61 12.78 4.52
CA ASP A 113 -17.68 11.80 4.67
C ASP A 113 -17.17 10.37 4.81
N LEU A 114 -15.92 10.12 4.41
CA LEU A 114 -15.23 8.82 4.47
C LEU A 114 -13.72 9.04 4.65
N LEU A 115 -13.09 8.19 5.44
CA LEU A 115 -11.64 8.09 5.55
C LEU A 115 -11.16 6.76 4.93
N VAL A 116 -10.12 6.83 4.08
CA VAL A 116 -9.36 5.70 3.56
C VAL A 116 -7.93 5.85 4.07
N VAL A 117 -7.50 4.94 4.95
CA VAL A 117 -6.25 5.13 5.71
C VAL A 117 -5.36 3.91 5.58
N ALA A 118 -4.17 4.10 5.00
CA ALA A 118 -3.07 3.15 5.10
C ALA A 118 -2.20 3.53 6.30
N ALA A 119 -2.33 2.82 7.41
CA ALA A 119 -1.67 3.17 8.66
C ALA A 119 -0.14 3.01 8.59
N ILE A 120 0.62 4.00 9.10
CA ILE A 120 2.07 3.84 9.34
C ILE A 120 2.27 2.82 10.46
N ASP A 121 1.49 2.95 11.52
CA ASP A 121 1.46 2.10 12.71
C ASP A 121 0.00 1.85 13.07
N GLY A 122 -0.42 0.59 13.01
CA GLY A 122 -1.82 0.20 13.21
C GLY A 122 -2.35 0.50 14.61
N GLU A 123 -1.48 0.55 15.63
CA GLU A 123 -1.85 0.82 17.03
C GLU A 123 -1.79 2.31 17.38
N ALA A 124 -0.93 3.07 16.73
CA ALA A 124 -0.68 4.47 17.10
C ALA A 124 -1.81 5.43 16.70
N LEU A 125 -2.71 5.01 15.80
CA LEU A 125 -3.83 5.85 15.33
C LEU A 125 -5.06 5.82 16.25
N ASN A 126 -5.03 5.11 17.37
CA ASN A 126 -6.21 4.89 18.23
C ASN A 126 -6.96 6.18 18.61
N THR A 127 -6.25 7.25 18.96
CA THR A 127 -6.91 8.51 19.37
C THR A 127 -7.68 9.13 18.21
N VAL A 128 -7.06 9.25 17.04
CA VAL A 128 -7.70 9.92 15.89
C VAL A 128 -8.79 9.03 15.25
N MET A 129 -8.69 7.70 15.37
CA MET A 129 -9.77 6.80 14.96
C MET A 129 -11.00 6.94 15.86
N ASN A 130 -10.80 7.15 17.18
CA ASN A 130 -11.91 7.45 18.08
C ASN A 130 -12.54 8.82 17.76
N GLU A 131 -11.74 9.83 17.41
CA GLU A 131 -12.24 11.13 16.94
C GLU A 131 -13.09 10.99 15.66
N ALA A 132 -12.66 10.15 14.70
CA ALA A 132 -13.44 9.85 13.50
C ALA A 132 -14.77 9.14 13.85
N GLY A 133 -14.74 8.15 14.77
CA GLY A 133 -15.92 7.45 15.24
C GLY A 133 -16.90 8.38 15.97
N ASP A 134 -16.42 9.26 16.83
CA ASP A 134 -17.23 10.28 17.54
C ASP A 134 -17.88 11.27 16.56
N ALA A 135 -17.20 11.57 15.43
CA ALA A 135 -17.72 12.39 14.34
C ALA A 135 -18.69 11.62 13.42
N GLY A 136 -18.80 10.30 13.58
CA GLY A 136 -19.63 9.44 12.73
C GLY A 136 -19.05 9.22 11.32
N ILE A 137 -17.74 9.42 11.13
CA ILE A 137 -17.04 9.25 9.85
C ILE A 137 -16.59 7.78 9.74
N PRO A 138 -17.10 7.02 8.76
CA PRO A 138 -16.64 5.65 8.52
C PRO A 138 -15.17 5.62 8.07
N VAL A 139 -14.45 4.56 8.44
CA VAL A 139 -13.04 4.38 8.11
C VAL A 139 -12.83 3.06 7.39
N ILE A 140 -12.21 3.10 6.22
CA ILE A 140 -11.65 1.93 5.53
C ILE A 140 -10.17 1.86 5.87
N ALA A 141 -9.74 0.80 6.54
CA ALA A 141 -8.34 0.43 6.65
C ALA A 141 -7.89 -0.10 5.28
N TYR A 142 -6.98 0.61 4.63
CA TYR A 142 -6.48 0.30 3.29
C TYR A 142 -5.11 -0.37 3.36
N ASP A 143 -4.95 -1.53 2.78
CA ASP A 143 -3.76 -2.39 2.78
C ASP A 143 -3.25 -2.75 4.20
N ARG A 144 -3.17 -1.83 5.13
CA ARG A 144 -2.69 -2.01 6.51
C ARG A 144 -3.82 -1.96 7.51
N LEU A 145 -3.94 -3.02 8.33
CA LEU A 145 -4.96 -3.11 9.35
C LEU A 145 -4.77 -2.04 10.43
N ILE A 146 -5.86 -1.36 10.78
CA ILE A 146 -5.91 -0.43 11.89
C ILE A 146 -6.44 -1.17 13.11
N MET A 147 -5.68 -1.15 14.21
CA MET A 147 -6.00 -1.86 15.45
C MET A 147 -6.98 -1.08 16.34
N ASN A 148 -8.11 -0.64 15.74
CA ASN A 148 -9.16 0.12 16.41
C ASN A 148 -10.53 -0.24 15.86
N ASP A 149 -11.54 -0.39 16.74
CA ASP A 149 -12.89 -0.84 16.41
C ASP A 149 -13.68 0.14 15.52
N ASN A 150 -13.21 1.39 15.35
CA ASN A 150 -13.78 2.33 14.41
C ASN A 150 -13.30 2.12 12.95
N ALA A 151 -12.34 1.21 12.70
CA ALA A 151 -12.09 0.70 11.37
C ALA A 151 -13.30 -0.15 10.93
N SER A 152 -14.12 0.38 10.03
CA SER A 152 -15.38 -0.24 9.62
C SER A 152 -15.16 -1.47 8.75
N TYR A 153 -14.16 -1.41 7.87
CA TYR A 153 -13.76 -2.46 6.93
C TYR A 153 -12.27 -2.41 6.68
N TYR A 154 -11.72 -3.56 6.27
CA TYR A 154 -10.36 -3.70 5.80
C TYR A 154 -10.34 -4.14 4.34
N VAL A 155 -9.54 -3.46 3.51
CA VAL A 155 -9.28 -3.86 2.12
C VAL A 155 -7.80 -4.12 1.98
N SER A 156 -7.44 -5.32 1.57
CA SER A 156 -6.04 -5.72 1.40
C SER A 156 -5.93 -6.96 0.50
N PHE A 157 -4.79 -7.59 0.52
CA PHE A 157 -4.54 -8.90 -0.07
C PHE A 157 -4.57 -9.98 1.01
N ASP A 158 -4.65 -11.25 0.61
CA ASP A 158 -4.43 -12.37 1.53
C ASP A 158 -2.94 -12.40 1.94
N ASN A 159 -2.65 -11.72 3.03
CA ASN A 159 -1.28 -11.47 3.49
C ASN A 159 -0.56 -12.75 3.94
N TYR A 160 -1.28 -13.72 4.50
CA TYR A 160 -0.68 -15.00 4.85
C TYR A 160 -0.30 -15.79 3.60
N THR A 161 -1.16 -15.78 2.57
CA THR A 161 -0.90 -16.43 1.29
C THR A 161 0.31 -15.79 0.57
N VAL A 162 0.54 -14.47 0.69
CA VAL A 162 1.77 -13.84 0.17
C VAL A 162 3.02 -14.55 0.68
N GLY A 163 3.14 -14.71 2.00
CA GLY A 163 4.28 -15.41 2.60
C GLY A 163 4.36 -16.88 2.19
N THR A 164 3.22 -17.56 2.16
CA THR A 164 3.12 -18.97 1.71
C THR A 164 3.65 -19.12 0.28
N LEU A 165 3.28 -18.22 -0.64
CA LEU A 165 3.76 -18.23 -2.02
C LEU A 165 5.28 -18.01 -2.10
N GLN A 166 5.86 -17.12 -1.29
CA GLN A 166 7.30 -16.92 -1.22
C GLN A 166 8.02 -18.19 -0.72
N GLY A 167 7.52 -18.79 0.35
CA GLY A 167 8.05 -20.06 0.89
C GLY A 167 7.96 -21.20 -0.12
N GLN A 168 6.79 -21.35 -0.77
CA GLN A 168 6.56 -22.41 -1.76
C GLN A 168 7.47 -22.23 -2.99
N TYR A 169 7.68 -21.00 -3.44
CA TYR A 169 8.62 -20.71 -4.53
C TYR A 169 10.04 -21.20 -4.21
N VAL A 170 10.50 -21.04 -2.97
CA VAL A 170 11.80 -21.55 -2.52
C VAL A 170 11.82 -23.08 -2.53
N VAL A 171 10.75 -23.72 -2.01
CA VAL A 171 10.61 -25.19 -1.99
C VAL A 171 10.69 -25.77 -3.38
N ASP A 172 9.92 -25.21 -4.32
CA ASP A 172 9.82 -25.69 -5.69
C ASP A 172 11.13 -25.46 -6.48
N THR A 173 11.74 -24.26 -6.32
CA THR A 173 12.95 -23.89 -7.06
C THR A 173 14.16 -24.73 -6.63
N LEU A 174 14.28 -25.05 -5.35
CA LEU A 174 15.37 -25.90 -4.83
C LEU A 174 15.03 -27.39 -4.83
N ASP A 175 13.82 -27.76 -5.25
CA ASP A 175 13.30 -29.14 -5.18
C ASP A 175 13.52 -29.75 -3.77
N LEU A 176 13.14 -28.98 -2.73
CA LEU A 176 13.48 -29.33 -1.34
C LEU A 176 12.90 -30.67 -0.90
N ASP A 177 11.82 -31.14 -1.52
CA ASP A 177 11.28 -32.47 -1.23
C ASP A 177 12.23 -33.59 -1.60
N ASN A 178 12.96 -33.46 -2.72
CA ASN A 178 13.84 -34.49 -3.27
C ASN A 178 15.34 -34.20 -3.12
N ALA A 179 15.72 -32.92 -3.05
CA ALA A 179 17.12 -32.52 -2.92
C ALA A 179 17.74 -32.95 -1.59
N ALA A 180 19.03 -33.28 -1.62
CA ALA A 180 19.75 -33.71 -0.42
C ALA A 180 20.04 -32.58 0.57
N GLY A 181 20.21 -31.33 0.08
CA GLY A 181 20.66 -30.21 0.91
C GLY A 181 22.05 -30.41 1.54
N PRO A 182 22.45 -29.62 2.56
CA PRO A 182 21.74 -28.42 2.99
C PRO A 182 21.91 -27.27 2.01
N PHE A 183 20.88 -26.39 1.97
CA PHE A 183 20.94 -25.08 1.32
C PHE A 183 20.94 -23.98 2.38
N ASN A 184 21.71 -22.92 2.18
CA ASN A 184 21.81 -21.81 3.12
C ASN A 184 20.78 -20.74 2.83
N ILE A 185 20.00 -20.36 3.84
CA ILE A 185 18.94 -19.36 3.75
C ILE A 185 19.11 -18.26 4.79
N GLU A 186 18.81 -17.02 4.40
CA GLU A 186 18.70 -15.87 5.29
C GLU A 186 17.33 -15.19 5.10
N PHE A 187 16.91 -14.40 6.09
CA PHE A 187 15.61 -13.73 6.11
C PHE A 187 15.77 -12.23 6.32
N THR A 188 14.89 -11.46 5.64
CA THR A 188 14.67 -10.03 5.88
C THR A 188 13.18 -9.78 5.85
N ALA A 189 12.58 -9.57 7.02
CA ALA A 189 11.16 -9.31 7.19
C ALA A 189 10.86 -7.80 7.14
N GLY A 190 9.56 -7.47 7.24
CA GLY A 190 9.06 -6.11 7.15
C GLY A 190 9.05 -5.32 8.46
N ASP A 191 8.31 -4.22 8.45
CA ASP A 191 8.19 -3.31 9.58
C ASP A 191 7.38 -3.94 10.73
N PRO A 192 7.89 -3.99 11.97
CA PRO A 192 7.14 -4.49 13.11
C PRO A 192 5.91 -3.63 13.50
N ALA A 193 5.84 -2.37 13.05
CA ALA A 193 4.67 -1.51 13.24
C ALA A 193 3.52 -1.82 12.25
N ASP A 194 3.81 -2.62 11.21
CA ASP A 194 2.84 -3.11 10.23
C ASP A 194 2.42 -4.55 10.57
N ASN A 195 1.17 -4.74 10.97
CA ASN A 195 0.65 -6.06 11.33
C ASN A 195 0.77 -7.09 10.19
N ASN A 196 0.73 -6.65 8.93
CA ASN A 196 0.85 -7.53 7.78
C ASN A 196 2.23 -8.20 7.71
N ALA A 197 3.29 -7.53 8.18
CA ALA A 197 4.65 -8.07 8.15
C ALA A 197 4.76 -9.41 8.89
N THR A 198 4.00 -9.57 9.97
CA THR A 198 3.93 -10.82 10.74
C THR A 198 3.21 -11.93 9.95
N TYR A 199 2.14 -11.59 9.22
CA TYR A 199 1.42 -12.57 8.37
C TYR A 199 2.31 -13.06 7.22
N PHE A 200 3.02 -12.16 6.53
CA PHE A 200 3.96 -12.53 5.48
C PHE A 200 5.05 -13.47 6.00
N PHE A 201 5.68 -13.10 7.11
CA PHE A 201 6.75 -13.89 7.70
C PHE A 201 6.26 -15.26 8.16
N ASN A 202 5.12 -15.33 8.86
CA ASN A 202 4.56 -16.58 9.35
C ASN A 202 4.12 -17.50 8.20
N GLY A 203 3.48 -16.96 7.16
CA GLY A 203 3.11 -17.73 5.98
C GLY A 203 4.32 -18.40 5.32
N ALA A 204 5.43 -17.67 5.17
CA ALA A 204 6.68 -18.23 4.64
C ALA A 204 7.31 -19.25 5.60
N MET A 205 7.35 -18.95 6.89
CA MET A 205 7.95 -19.83 7.90
C MET A 205 7.17 -21.13 8.07
N ASP A 206 5.85 -21.12 7.98
CA ASP A 206 5.05 -22.34 8.09
C ASP A 206 5.35 -23.32 6.95
N VAL A 207 5.70 -22.81 5.76
CA VAL A 207 6.18 -23.63 4.63
C VAL A 207 7.63 -24.11 4.85
N LEU A 208 8.53 -23.22 5.30
CA LEU A 208 9.98 -23.49 5.32
C LEU A 208 10.47 -24.17 6.60
N LYS A 209 9.78 -24.01 7.72
CA LYS A 209 10.16 -24.55 9.02
C LYS A 209 10.44 -26.06 9.02
N PRO A 210 9.65 -26.93 8.37
CA PRO A 210 9.96 -28.36 8.31
C PRO A 210 11.32 -28.67 7.66
N TYR A 211 11.71 -27.87 6.66
CA TYR A 211 13.00 -28.03 5.97
C TYR A 211 14.16 -27.46 6.81
N ILE A 212 13.94 -26.41 7.60
CA ILE A 212 14.92 -25.90 8.57
C ILE A 212 15.12 -26.94 9.68
N GLU A 213 14.05 -27.46 10.27
CA GLU A 213 14.11 -28.46 11.35
C GLU A 213 14.74 -29.78 10.90
N SER A 214 14.56 -30.19 9.65
CA SER A 214 15.22 -31.38 9.09
C SER A 214 16.67 -31.14 8.66
N GLY A 215 17.16 -29.89 8.68
CA GLY A 215 18.49 -29.51 8.25
C GLY A 215 18.69 -29.46 6.72
N LYS A 216 17.62 -29.55 5.92
CA LYS A 216 17.67 -29.30 4.48
C LYS A 216 17.88 -27.82 4.14
N LEU A 217 17.32 -26.92 4.97
CA LEU A 217 17.64 -25.50 4.98
C LEU A 217 18.45 -25.18 6.23
N ASN A 218 19.54 -24.45 6.06
CA ASN A 218 20.43 -24.03 7.13
C ASN A 218 20.46 -22.51 7.22
N VAL A 219 19.99 -21.93 8.34
CA VAL A 219 20.06 -20.50 8.60
C VAL A 219 21.42 -20.22 9.25
N VAL A 220 22.41 -19.79 8.44
CA VAL A 220 23.80 -19.68 8.89
C VAL A 220 23.97 -18.61 9.98
N SER A 221 23.23 -17.51 9.89
CA SER A 221 23.19 -16.47 10.92
C SER A 221 22.48 -16.92 12.21
N GLY A 222 21.66 -17.98 12.14
CA GLY A 222 20.78 -18.42 13.22
C GLY A 222 19.60 -17.51 13.50
N GLN A 223 19.35 -16.49 12.66
CA GLN A 223 18.28 -15.49 12.84
C GLN A 223 16.98 -15.98 12.20
N THR A 224 16.07 -16.50 12.99
CA THR A 224 14.84 -17.16 12.55
C THR A 224 13.56 -16.57 13.16
N ASP A 225 13.66 -15.62 14.07
CA ASP A 225 12.52 -14.97 14.69
C ASP A 225 12.25 -13.60 14.04
N PHE A 226 10.96 -13.24 13.97
CA PHE A 226 10.49 -12.03 13.29
C PHE A 226 11.19 -10.77 13.77
N ASP A 227 11.29 -10.56 15.09
CA ASP A 227 11.85 -9.33 15.66
C ASP A 227 13.33 -9.13 15.29
N THR A 228 14.09 -10.23 15.17
CA THR A 228 15.49 -10.19 14.78
C THR A 228 15.69 -9.86 13.30
N VAL A 229 14.76 -10.28 12.43
CA VAL A 229 14.88 -10.11 10.97
C VAL A 229 14.05 -8.96 10.44
N ALA A 230 13.28 -8.26 11.29
CA ALA A 230 12.44 -7.13 10.95
C ALA A 230 13.23 -5.93 10.42
N THR A 231 12.59 -5.14 9.56
CA THR A 231 13.16 -3.95 8.92
C THR A 231 12.23 -2.77 9.13
N ALA A 232 12.57 -1.86 10.03
CA ALA A 232 11.78 -0.69 10.33
C ALA A 232 11.48 0.15 9.08
N ALA A 233 10.27 0.66 8.99
CA ALA A 233 9.77 1.47 7.87
C ALA A 233 9.87 0.78 6.49
N TRP A 234 10.10 -0.55 6.43
CA TRP A 234 10.35 -1.28 5.17
C TRP A 234 11.54 -0.69 4.39
N ASP A 235 12.49 -0.05 5.09
CA ASP A 235 13.52 0.77 4.50
C ASP A 235 14.60 -0.06 3.81
N SER A 236 14.83 0.20 2.51
CA SER A 236 15.78 -0.50 1.67
C SER A 236 17.24 -0.34 2.15
N GLN A 237 17.60 0.85 2.66
CA GLN A 237 18.96 1.11 3.16
C GLN A 237 19.23 0.30 4.44
N THR A 238 18.26 0.25 5.34
CA THR A 238 18.31 -0.57 6.56
C THR A 238 18.46 -2.05 6.23
N ALA A 239 17.69 -2.54 5.23
CA ALA A 239 17.81 -3.92 4.74
C ALA A 239 19.19 -4.19 4.15
N MET A 240 19.75 -3.26 3.36
CA MET A 240 21.09 -3.37 2.78
C MET A 240 22.16 -3.45 3.86
N GLU A 241 22.14 -2.53 4.83
CA GLU A 241 23.15 -2.49 5.92
C GLU A 241 23.10 -3.76 6.77
N ARG A 242 21.89 -4.29 7.05
CA ARG A 242 21.73 -5.56 7.73
C ARG A 242 22.30 -6.72 6.92
N ALA A 243 22.00 -6.78 5.61
CA ALA A 243 22.53 -7.81 4.72
C ALA A 243 24.06 -7.76 4.63
N GLN A 244 24.67 -6.58 4.50
CA GLN A 244 26.12 -6.40 4.52
C GLN A 244 26.74 -6.93 5.83
N ASN A 245 26.12 -6.65 6.96
CA ASN A 245 26.57 -7.16 8.25
C ASN A 245 26.51 -8.70 8.34
N ILE A 246 25.46 -9.32 7.80
CA ILE A 246 25.33 -10.78 7.73
C ILE A 246 26.40 -11.36 6.80
N LEU A 247 26.57 -10.81 5.61
CA LEU A 247 27.57 -11.25 4.63
C LEU A 247 28.99 -11.17 5.23
N ALA A 248 29.35 -10.06 5.87
CA ALA A 248 30.64 -9.88 6.50
C ALA A 248 30.90 -10.84 7.68
N SER A 249 29.85 -11.17 8.44
CA SER A 249 29.98 -11.98 9.66
C SER A 249 29.95 -13.47 9.39
N TYR A 250 29.21 -13.94 8.40
CA TYR A 250 28.90 -15.35 8.22
C TYR A 250 29.31 -15.92 6.85
N TYR A 251 29.56 -15.06 5.85
CA TYR A 251 29.81 -15.47 4.48
C TYR A 251 31.12 -14.93 3.88
N ALA A 252 31.95 -14.30 4.71
CA ALA A 252 33.23 -13.71 4.26
C ALA A 252 34.26 -14.73 3.72
N ASP A 253 34.11 -16.02 4.06
CA ASP A 253 34.94 -17.11 3.58
C ASP A 253 34.53 -17.66 2.20
N GLY A 254 33.50 -17.08 1.59
CA GLY A 254 32.95 -17.54 0.30
C GLY A 254 31.92 -18.68 0.43
N THR A 255 31.46 -18.99 1.64
CA THR A 255 30.27 -19.84 1.86
C THR A 255 29.12 -19.27 1.03
N GLN A 256 28.35 -20.15 0.35
CA GLN A 256 27.27 -19.71 -0.52
C GLN A 256 26.00 -19.39 0.29
N VAL A 257 25.32 -18.31 -0.09
CA VAL A 257 23.92 -18.06 0.24
C VAL A 257 23.09 -18.61 -0.92
N ASP A 258 22.18 -19.54 -0.66
CA ASP A 258 21.33 -20.11 -1.70
C ASP A 258 20.01 -19.35 -1.82
N VAL A 259 19.50 -18.85 -0.67
CA VAL A 259 18.24 -18.11 -0.60
C VAL A 259 18.38 -16.91 0.34
N TRP A 260 17.82 -15.79 -0.06
CA TRP A 260 17.52 -14.67 0.81
C TRP A 260 16.02 -14.35 0.69
N LEU A 261 15.24 -14.80 1.67
CA LEU A 261 13.81 -14.54 1.69
C LEU A 261 13.56 -13.11 2.21
N CYS A 262 13.12 -12.24 1.31
CA CYS A 262 12.71 -10.87 1.61
C CYS A 262 11.20 -10.77 1.54
N SER A 263 10.57 -10.14 2.55
CA SER A 263 9.11 -10.05 2.60
C SER A 263 8.53 -9.10 1.56
N ASN A 264 9.29 -8.08 1.09
CA ASN A 264 8.83 -7.19 0.01
C ASN A 264 9.96 -6.71 -0.90
N ASP A 265 9.61 -5.98 -1.95
CA ASP A 265 10.53 -5.49 -2.98
C ASP A 265 11.49 -4.41 -2.44
N SER A 266 11.04 -3.51 -1.57
CA SER A 266 11.93 -2.52 -0.98
C SER A 266 13.07 -3.17 -0.17
N THR A 267 12.78 -4.18 0.65
CA THR A 267 13.80 -4.93 1.40
C THR A 267 14.65 -5.80 0.46
N ALA A 268 14.04 -6.40 -0.57
CA ALA A 268 14.73 -7.18 -1.60
C ALA A 268 15.73 -6.32 -2.40
N LEU A 269 15.37 -5.07 -2.71
CA LEU A 269 16.26 -4.12 -3.39
C LEU A 269 17.52 -3.86 -2.56
N GLY A 270 17.38 -3.64 -1.25
CA GLY A 270 18.51 -3.45 -0.34
C GLY A 270 19.40 -4.69 -0.28
N VAL A 271 18.80 -5.88 -0.14
CA VAL A 271 19.52 -7.15 -0.13
C VAL A 271 20.25 -7.39 -1.46
N ALA A 272 19.60 -7.17 -2.61
CA ALA A 272 20.22 -7.34 -3.91
C ALA A 272 21.44 -6.41 -4.09
N GLN A 273 21.38 -5.18 -3.60
CA GLN A 273 22.52 -4.24 -3.60
C GLN A 273 23.66 -4.74 -2.71
N ALA A 274 23.38 -5.28 -1.52
CA ALA A 274 24.38 -5.88 -0.65
C ALA A 274 25.05 -7.10 -1.29
N ILE A 275 24.27 -7.97 -1.94
CA ILE A 275 24.81 -9.12 -2.70
C ILE A 275 25.71 -8.64 -3.83
N GLU A 276 25.33 -7.63 -4.58
CA GLU A 276 26.14 -7.10 -5.69
C GLU A 276 27.47 -6.49 -5.20
N SER A 277 27.49 -5.83 -4.03
CA SER A 277 28.65 -5.09 -3.53
C SER A 277 29.56 -5.91 -2.64
N ASP A 278 29.05 -6.81 -1.80
CA ASP A 278 29.78 -7.37 -0.66
C ASP A 278 29.79 -8.91 -0.60
N TYR A 279 29.01 -9.59 -1.45
CA TYR A 279 28.93 -11.05 -1.40
C TYR A 279 30.16 -11.73 -2.01
N ALA A 280 30.84 -12.54 -1.19
CA ALA A 280 32.06 -13.27 -1.58
C ALA A 280 31.79 -14.62 -2.26
N GLY A 281 30.57 -15.12 -2.23
CA GLY A 281 30.19 -16.37 -2.91
C GLY A 281 30.11 -16.22 -4.43
N SER A 282 29.91 -17.32 -5.13
CA SER A 282 29.96 -17.36 -6.61
C SER A 282 28.60 -17.58 -7.28
N ASN A 283 27.56 -17.88 -6.52
CA ASN A 283 26.20 -18.06 -7.03
C ASN A 283 25.37 -16.78 -6.85
N GLN A 284 24.31 -16.64 -7.66
CA GLN A 284 23.26 -15.66 -7.38
C GLN A 284 22.22 -16.33 -6.47
N PRO A 285 21.94 -15.79 -5.27
CA PRO A 285 20.90 -16.32 -4.42
C PRO A 285 19.50 -16.19 -5.03
N ILE A 286 18.59 -17.08 -4.65
CA ILE A 286 17.17 -16.85 -4.81
C ILE A 286 16.81 -15.67 -3.89
N ILE A 287 16.32 -14.57 -4.45
CA ILE A 287 15.81 -13.42 -3.70
C ILE A 287 14.33 -13.30 -3.97
N THR A 288 13.50 -13.36 -2.92
CA THR A 288 12.05 -13.15 -3.02
C THR A 288 11.70 -11.68 -2.84
N GLY A 289 10.49 -11.29 -3.20
CA GLY A 289 9.94 -9.95 -3.01
C GLY A 289 8.42 -9.96 -3.03
N GLN A 290 7.81 -8.79 -2.92
CA GLN A 290 6.39 -8.53 -3.00
C GLN A 290 6.18 -7.09 -3.46
N ASP A 291 5.09 -6.76 -4.10
CA ASP A 291 4.57 -5.48 -4.58
C ASP A 291 4.73 -5.22 -6.08
N GLY A 292 5.75 -5.77 -6.75
CA GLY A 292 6.01 -5.55 -8.16
C GLY A 292 6.55 -4.15 -8.46
N ASP A 293 7.45 -3.63 -7.62
CA ASP A 293 8.07 -2.33 -7.84
C ASP A 293 8.96 -2.33 -9.09
N GLU A 294 8.98 -1.21 -9.84
CA GLU A 294 9.67 -1.09 -11.12
C GLU A 294 11.16 -1.47 -11.03
N ALA A 295 11.84 -1.00 -9.98
CA ALA A 295 13.25 -1.33 -9.75
C ALA A 295 13.48 -2.84 -9.54
N ASN A 296 12.52 -3.53 -8.91
CA ASN A 296 12.58 -4.96 -8.64
C ASN A 296 12.19 -5.80 -9.85
N LEU A 297 11.21 -5.34 -10.65
CA LEU A 297 10.91 -5.95 -11.95
C LEU A 297 12.14 -5.87 -12.89
N LYS A 298 12.90 -4.76 -12.83
CA LYS A 298 14.18 -4.68 -13.51
C LYS A 298 15.18 -5.71 -12.99
N ASN A 299 15.27 -5.91 -11.68
CA ASN A 299 16.12 -6.93 -11.07
C ASN A 299 15.67 -8.36 -11.48
N LEU A 300 14.39 -8.62 -11.69
CA LEU A 300 13.92 -9.88 -12.29
C LEU A 300 14.49 -10.09 -13.71
N VAL A 301 14.42 -9.05 -14.57
CA VAL A 301 14.97 -9.10 -15.93
C VAL A 301 16.48 -9.34 -15.90
N ASP A 302 17.20 -8.64 -15.02
CA ASP A 302 18.65 -8.73 -14.85
C ASP A 302 19.12 -10.00 -14.12
N GLY A 303 18.19 -10.80 -13.55
CA GLY A 303 18.49 -12.03 -12.79
C GLY A 303 19.08 -11.77 -11.40
N LYS A 304 18.87 -10.58 -10.84
CA LYS A 304 19.30 -10.18 -9.50
C LYS A 304 18.25 -10.45 -8.41
N GLN A 305 17.01 -10.67 -8.81
CA GLN A 305 15.88 -11.12 -7.99
C GLN A 305 15.19 -12.26 -8.71
N SER A 306 14.57 -13.19 -7.99
CA SER A 306 14.03 -14.41 -8.58
C SER A 306 12.52 -14.33 -8.79
N MET A 307 11.80 -13.68 -7.90
CA MET A 307 10.36 -13.53 -7.94
C MET A 307 9.91 -12.32 -7.14
N THR A 308 8.71 -11.84 -7.43
CA THR A 308 7.93 -10.96 -6.56
C THR A 308 6.49 -11.49 -6.48
N VAL A 309 5.86 -11.34 -5.34
CA VAL A 309 4.42 -11.56 -5.20
C VAL A 309 3.73 -10.25 -5.57
N TYR A 310 3.09 -10.25 -6.73
CA TYR A 310 2.45 -9.04 -7.25
C TYR A 310 1.13 -8.78 -6.54
N LYS A 311 0.98 -7.55 -6.10
CA LYS A 311 -0.24 -6.97 -5.53
C LYS A 311 -0.81 -5.96 -6.54
N ALA A 312 -1.94 -6.31 -7.17
CA ALA A 312 -2.58 -5.46 -8.17
C ALA A 312 -3.31 -4.28 -7.46
N VAL A 313 -2.55 -3.27 -7.04
CA VAL A 313 -3.06 -2.12 -6.26
C VAL A 313 -4.14 -1.32 -7.00
N ALA A 314 -4.15 -1.37 -8.34
CA ALA A 314 -5.25 -0.80 -9.13
C ALA A 314 -6.59 -1.49 -8.81
N ASN A 315 -6.59 -2.82 -8.64
CA ASN A 315 -7.77 -3.59 -8.26
C ASN A 315 -8.17 -3.30 -6.80
N GLU A 316 -7.19 -3.13 -5.90
CA GLU A 316 -7.44 -2.77 -4.50
C GLU A 316 -8.15 -1.40 -4.41
N ALA A 317 -7.74 -0.43 -5.24
CA ALA A 317 -8.39 0.87 -5.34
C ALA A 317 -9.83 0.75 -5.89
N VAL A 318 -10.09 -0.14 -6.86
CA VAL A 318 -11.46 -0.41 -7.37
C VAL A 318 -12.35 -0.99 -6.27
N VAL A 319 -11.87 -1.99 -5.52
CA VAL A 319 -12.60 -2.56 -4.37
C VAL A 319 -12.92 -1.47 -3.34
N THR A 320 -11.92 -0.64 -3.03
CA THR A 320 -12.06 0.45 -2.05
C THR A 320 -13.08 1.51 -2.51
N LEU A 321 -13.09 1.84 -3.80
CA LEU A 321 -14.09 2.76 -4.36
C LEU A 321 -15.50 2.19 -4.23
N ASP A 322 -15.74 0.94 -4.64
CA ASP A 322 -17.08 0.35 -4.63
C ASP A 322 -17.57 0.12 -3.19
N LEU A 323 -16.67 -0.27 -2.28
CA LEU A 323 -16.94 -0.31 -0.85
C LEU A 323 -17.28 1.09 -0.29
N GLY A 324 -16.49 2.09 -0.63
CA GLY A 324 -16.73 3.47 -0.23
C GLY A 324 -18.09 4.00 -0.71
N LYS A 325 -18.46 3.71 -1.95
CA LYS A 325 -19.79 4.04 -2.50
C LYS A 325 -20.92 3.39 -1.70
N ALA A 326 -20.81 2.09 -1.41
CA ALA A 326 -21.80 1.36 -0.63
C ALA A 326 -21.98 1.96 0.77
N ILE A 327 -20.87 2.28 1.45
CA ILE A 327 -20.88 2.93 2.77
C ILE A 327 -21.56 4.30 2.69
N LEU A 328 -21.16 5.14 1.76
CA LEU A 328 -21.66 6.51 1.62
C LEU A 328 -23.13 6.58 1.19
N ASN A 329 -23.62 5.57 0.47
CA ASN A 329 -25.04 5.40 0.14
C ASN A 329 -25.87 4.83 1.30
N GLY A 330 -25.24 4.30 2.35
CA GLY A 330 -25.91 3.58 3.44
C GLY A 330 -26.39 2.18 3.05
N ASP A 331 -25.77 1.57 2.05
CA ASP A 331 -26.05 0.23 1.61
C ASP A 331 -25.50 -0.79 2.61
N THR A 332 -26.09 -1.98 2.66
CA THR A 332 -25.52 -3.09 3.42
C THR A 332 -24.27 -3.61 2.71
N VAL A 333 -23.16 -3.69 3.44
CA VAL A 333 -21.90 -4.24 2.92
C VAL A 333 -21.71 -5.66 3.45
N ASP A 334 -21.66 -6.61 2.53
CA ASP A 334 -21.39 -8.02 2.77
C ASP A 334 -20.78 -8.66 1.50
N GLU A 335 -20.70 -10.00 1.45
CA GLU A 335 -20.20 -10.75 0.29
C GLU A 335 -20.93 -10.40 -1.03
N SER A 336 -22.14 -9.89 -0.96
CA SER A 336 -22.89 -9.49 -2.17
C SER A 336 -22.24 -8.34 -2.93
N LEU A 337 -21.39 -7.53 -2.30
CA LEU A 337 -20.61 -6.51 -2.99
C LEU A 337 -19.73 -7.16 -4.08
N ILE A 338 -19.07 -8.28 -3.77
CA ILE A 338 -18.22 -9.01 -4.74
C ILE A 338 -19.07 -9.54 -5.90
N THR A 339 -20.18 -10.20 -5.59
CA THR A 339 -21.01 -10.85 -6.62
C THR A 339 -21.70 -9.85 -7.55
N ASN A 340 -21.95 -8.62 -7.10
CA ASN A 340 -22.65 -7.59 -7.84
C ASN A 340 -21.71 -6.58 -8.54
N SER A 341 -20.42 -6.54 -8.17
CA SER A 341 -19.44 -5.55 -8.69
C SER A 341 -19.12 -5.73 -10.18
N GLY A 342 -19.13 -6.98 -10.64
CA GLY A 342 -18.65 -7.32 -11.99
C GLY A 342 -17.13 -7.25 -12.12
N TRP A 343 -16.37 -7.34 -11.03
CA TRP A 343 -14.90 -7.36 -11.07
C TRP A 343 -14.40 -8.57 -11.88
N GLU A 344 -13.38 -8.34 -12.70
CA GLU A 344 -12.74 -9.38 -13.51
C GLU A 344 -11.52 -10.00 -12.78
N PHE A 345 -11.43 -9.83 -11.46
CA PHE A 345 -10.38 -10.35 -10.60
C PHE A 345 -10.98 -11.00 -9.34
N ASP A 346 -10.23 -11.89 -8.72
CA ASP A 346 -10.66 -12.60 -7.53
C ASP A 346 -10.52 -11.75 -6.27
N CYS A 347 -11.56 -11.73 -5.45
CA CYS A 347 -11.61 -11.11 -4.14
C CYS A 347 -12.46 -11.98 -3.21
N ALA A 348 -12.05 -12.12 -1.97
CA ALA A 348 -12.79 -12.84 -0.92
C ALA A 348 -13.33 -11.87 0.13
N TYR A 349 -14.54 -12.14 0.64
CA TYR A 349 -15.05 -11.47 1.83
C TYR A 349 -14.73 -12.34 3.05
N ASP A 350 -13.91 -11.80 3.96
CA ASP A 350 -13.45 -12.50 5.16
C ASP A 350 -13.96 -11.81 6.42
N THR A 351 -14.47 -12.59 7.35
CA THR A 351 -14.97 -12.13 8.65
C THR A 351 -14.37 -12.93 9.82
N GLU A 352 -13.28 -13.67 9.56
CA GLU A 352 -12.73 -14.59 10.56
C GLU A 352 -11.21 -14.41 10.81
N SER A 353 -10.48 -13.75 9.91
CA SER A 353 -9.01 -13.74 9.94
C SER A 353 -8.41 -12.48 10.57
N TYR A 354 -9.09 -11.33 10.49
CA TYR A 354 -8.55 -10.05 10.91
C TYR A 354 -9.32 -9.46 12.08
N PHE A 355 -8.59 -9.10 13.13
CA PHE A 355 -9.16 -8.60 14.39
C PHE A 355 -8.47 -7.31 14.81
N THR A 356 -9.25 -6.40 15.42
CA THR A 356 -8.74 -5.20 16.09
C THR A 356 -8.16 -5.55 17.47
N SER A 357 -7.56 -4.57 18.15
CA SER A 357 -6.91 -4.76 19.45
C SER A 357 -7.85 -5.31 20.53
N ASP A 358 -9.14 -4.97 20.48
CA ASP A 358 -10.14 -5.46 21.44
C ASP A 358 -10.74 -6.82 21.06
N GLY A 359 -10.22 -7.41 19.96
CA GLY A 359 -10.64 -8.73 19.46
C GLY A 359 -11.97 -8.69 18.71
N HIS A 360 -12.40 -7.52 18.24
CA HIS A 360 -13.51 -7.41 17.32
C HIS A 360 -13.05 -7.79 15.91
N ASN A 361 -13.91 -8.49 15.21
CA ASN A 361 -13.66 -8.82 13.81
C ASN A 361 -13.75 -7.56 12.94
N CYS A 362 -12.78 -7.34 12.07
CA CYS A 362 -12.81 -6.33 11.03
C CYS A 362 -13.18 -6.99 9.69
N PRO A 363 -14.42 -6.83 9.20
CA PRO A 363 -14.82 -7.41 7.92
C PRO A 363 -13.90 -6.96 6.80
N SER A 364 -13.40 -7.90 6.02
CA SER A 364 -12.28 -7.67 5.10
C SER A 364 -12.61 -8.08 3.68
N PHE A 365 -12.15 -7.31 2.70
CA PHE A 365 -12.13 -7.66 1.29
C PHE A 365 -10.68 -7.96 0.90
N LEU A 366 -10.40 -9.23 0.58
CA LEU A 366 -9.05 -9.74 0.38
C LEU A 366 -8.86 -10.14 -1.08
N LEU A 367 -7.98 -9.41 -1.77
CA LEU A 367 -7.58 -9.74 -3.13
C LEU A 367 -6.59 -10.90 -3.13
N VAL A 368 -6.58 -11.67 -4.21
CA VAL A 368 -5.65 -12.79 -4.38
C VAL A 368 -4.33 -12.27 -4.95
N PRO A 369 -3.20 -12.49 -4.22
CA PRO A 369 -1.88 -12.15 -4.73
C PRO A 369 -1.39 -13.17 -5.77
N ASP A 370 -0.47 -12.78 -6.67
CA ASP A 370 0.04 -13.65 -7.71
C ASP A 370 1.58 -13.66 -7.78
N VAL A 371 2.17 -14.81 -8.09
CA VAL A 371 3.62 -14.93 -8.23
C VAL A 371 4.06 -14.48 -9.61
N VAL A 372 4.95 -13.49 -9.64
CA VAL A 372 5.59 -12.98 -10.85
C VAL A 372 7.07 -13.32 -10.85
N THR A 373 7.51 -13.87 -11.97
CA THR A 373 8.91 -14.21 -12.27
C THR A 373 9.28 -13.63 -13.62
N LYS A 374 10.57 -13.69 -13.98
CA LYS A 374 11.01 -13.29 -15.32
C LYS A 374 10.25 -14.00 -16.43
N ASP A 375 9.87 -15.27 -16.23
CA ASP A 375 9.28 -16.10 -17.28
C ASP A 375 7.80 -15.78 -17.54
N ASN A 376 7.06 -15.30 -16.53
CA ASN A 376 5.63 -15.01 -16.63
C ASN A 376 5.25 -13.53 -16.53
N MET A 377 6.22 -12.63 -16.29
CA MET A 377 5.96 -11.20 -16.05
C MET A 377 5.23 -10.51 -17.22
N VAL A 378 5.47 -10.94 -18.46
CA VAL A 378 4.76 -10.36 -19.62
C VAL A 378 3.29 -10.75 -19.58
N GLU A 379 2.98 -12.03 -19.40
CA GLU A 379 1.61 -12.55 -19.28
C GLU A 379 0.86 -11.89 -18.09
N LYS A 380 1.53 -11.80 -16.93
CA LYS A 380 0.89 -11.37 -15.69
C LYS A 380 0.76 -9.85 -15.57
N LEU A 381 1.68 -9.08 -16.15
CA LEU A 381 1.75 -7.64 -15.92
C LEU A 381 1.50 -6.82 -17.20
N VAL A 382 1.98 -7.29 -18.37
CA VAL A 382 1.85 -6.52 -19.61
C VAL A 382 0.56 -6.87 -20.33
N ASP A 383 0.24 -8.15 -20.49
CA ASP A 383 -0.99 -8.60 -21.18
C ASP A 383 -2.25 -8.22 -20.39
N THR A 384 -2.13 -8.04 -19.07
CA THR A 384 -3.19 -7.56 -18.19
C THR A 384 -3.33 -6.03 -18.16
N GLY A 385 -2.36 -5.31 -18.74
CA GLY A 385 -2.40 -3.85 -18.84
C GLY A 385 -1.89 -3.09 -17.59
N TYR A 386 -1.34 -3.78 -16.59
CA TYR A 386 -0.77 -3.11 -15.40
C TYR A 386 0.57 -2.42 -15.70
N TYR A 387 1.35 -2.98 -16.64
CA TYR A 387 2.64 -2.46 -17.05
C TYR A 387 2.76 -2.42 -18.56
N THR A 388 3.70 -1.63 -19.05
CA THR A 388 4.19 -1.63 -20.43
C THR A 388 5.62 -2.16 -20.47
N GLN A 389 6.06 -2.73 -21.60
CA GLN A 389 7.42 -3.22 -21.77
C GLN A 389 8.17 -2.38 -22.81
N ASP A 390 9.39 -1.96 -22.47
CA ASP A 390 10.27 -1.26 -23.39
C ASP A 390 11.07 -2.21 -24.33
N ALA A 391 11.89 -1.64 -25.21
CA ALA A 391 12.68 -2.39 -26.19
C ALA A 391 13.78 -3.28 -25.56
N ASP A 392 14.21 -2.96 -24.35
CA ASP A 392 15.24 -3.67 -23.59
C ASP A 392 14.62 -4.76 -22.70
N GLY A 393 13.28 -4.85 -22.67
CA GLY A 393 12.52 -5.84 -21.92
C GLY A 393 12.18 -5.43 -20.49
N TYR A 394 12.45 -4.19 -20.10
CA TYR A 394 12.09 -3.66 -18.79
C TYR A 394 10.62 -3.23 -18.75
N LEU A 395 10.03 -3.38 -17.58
CA LEU A 395 8.63 -3.02 -17.34
C LEU A 395 8.50 -1.66 -16.65
N HIS A 396 7.51 -0.90 -17.08
CA HIS A 396 7.14 0.39 -16.53
C HIS A 396 5.65 0.39 -16.23
N PRO A 397 5.18 0.99 -15.11
CA PRO A 397 3.77 1.11 -14.82
C PRO A 397 3.00 1.67 -16.02
N ALA A 398 1.83 1.12 -16.34
CA ALA A 398 0.95 1.68 -17.33
C ALA A 398 0.40 3.04 -16.83
N ALA A 399 0.25 4.00 -17.77
CA ALA A 399 -0.23 5.35 -17.45
C ALA A 399 -1.74 5.35 -17.14
#